data_952d670b918c372dcc2666db8a6f10c2
#
_entry.id   952d670b918c372dcc2666db8a6f10c2
#
_cell.length_a   1.000
_cell.length_b   1.000
_cell.length_c   1.000
_cell.angle_alpha   90.00
_cell.angle_beta   90.00
_cell.angle_gamma   90.00
#
_symmetry.space_group_name_H-M   'P 1'
#
loop_
_entity.id
_entity.type
_entity.pdbx_description
1 polymer ?
#
loop_
_entity_poly.entity_id
_entity_poly.type
_entity_poly.pdbx_seq_one_letter_code
_entity_poly.pdbx_strand_id
1 'polypeptide(L)'
;FHDQQVHTFRTRPVESFEFLNDLVVDRGPSPYVTMLEVFADDTHLTTAYADGLCISTPTGSTAYSLSAGGSLVHPQIPAMLITPICPHTLSFRPMLVPDSLELRIAVPHNSRSNAWASFDGRGRVEIARGDHIKITASPYPFLSVLPEDKNESWFESVSRTLNWNQRKHQMGFMVYDGQASSSKASQDLSKKATPSMLAQQDQVTYDVRRDS
;
A
#
# COMPACT_ATOMS: atom_id res chain seq x y z
N PHE A 1 25.78 16.20 -40.50
CA PHE A 1 24.34 16.12 -40.19
C PHE A 1 24.07 14.68 -39.80
N HIS A 2 23.85 14.41 -38.50
CA HIS A 2 23.37 13.10 -38.05
C HIS A 2 21.87 13.04 -38.30
N ASP A 3 21.45 12.11 -39.15
CA ASP A 3 20.05 11.74 -39.33
C ASP A 3 19.53 11.18 -37.97
N GLN A 4 18.83 12.00 -37.23
CA GLN A 4 18.03 11.52 -36.11
C GLN A 4 16.81 10.81 -36.69
N GLN A 5 16.85 9.50 -36.72
CA GLN A 5 15.65 8.71 -37.01
C GLN A 5 14.65 8.95 -35.89
N VAL A 6 13.58 9.67 -36.20
CA VAL A 6 12.45 9.84 -35.29
C VAL A 6 11.67 8.54 -35.29
N HIS A 7 11.84 7.73 -34.24
CA HIS A 7 11.03 6.55 -34.03
C HIS A 7 9.67 6.95 -33.45
N THR A 8 8.64 6.88 -34.27
CA THR A 8 7.25 7.10 -33.84
C THR A 8 6.71 5.79 -33.28
N PHE A 9 6.58 5.69 -31.95
CA PHE A 9 5.93 4.56 -31.31
C PHE A 9 4.41 4.75 -31.33
N ARG A 10 3.67 3.80 -31.91
CA ARG A 10 2.21 3.75 -31.82
C ARG A 10 1.83 2.81 -30.68
N THR A 11 1.14 3.33 -29.70
CA THR A 11 0.57 2.55 -28.61
C THR A 11 -0.90 2.28 -28.88
N ARG A 12 -1.40 1.11 -28.43
CA ARG A 12 -2.82 0.76 -28.48
C ARG A 12 -3.25 0.25 -27.12
N PRO A 13 -4.47 0.59 -26.64
CA PRO A 13 -5.01 -0.01 -25.45
C PRO A 13 -5.22 -1.51 -25.69
N VAL A 14 -4.80 -2.35 -24.73
CA VAL A 14 -4.95 -3.80 -24.74
C VAL A 14 -6.11 -4.20 -23.83
N GLU A 15 -6.11 -3.68 -22.61
CA GLU A 15 -7.09 -3.97 -21.56
C GLU A 15 -7.40 -2.71 -20.75
N SER A 16 -8.58 -2.69 -20.11
CA SER A 16 -9.00 -1.62 -19.24
C SER A 16 -9.58 -2.22 -17.95
N PHE A 17 -9.21 -1.65 -16.82
CA PHE A 17 -9.63 -2.09 -15.49
C PHE A 17 -10.19 -0.90 -14.72
N GLU A 18 -11.25 -1.14 -13.95
CA GLU A 18 -11.73 -0.20 -12.95
C GLU A 18 -11.35 -0.70 -11.56
N PHE A 19 -10.92 0.20 -10.69
CA PHE A 19 -10.58 -0.11 -9.31
C PHE A 19 -11.06 1.00 -8.37
N LEU A 20 -11.35 0.64 -7.13
CA LEU A 20 -11.90 1.56 -6.14
C LEU A 20 -10.80 2.18 -5.26
N ASN A 21 -9.87 1.36 -4.77
CA ASN A 21 -8.88 1.80 -3.78
C ASN A 21 -7.51 2.08 -4.40
N ASP A 22 -6.89 1.10 -5.01
CA ASP A 22 -5.51 1.24 -5.47
C ASP A 22 -5.16 0.37 -6.69
N LEU A 23 -4.24 0.92 -7.47
CA LEU A 23 -3.43 0.22 -8.45
C LEU A 23 -2.02 0.11 -7.87
N VAL A 24 -1.51 -1.09 -7.78
CA VAL A 24 -0.12 -1.35 -7.41
C VAL A 24 0.64 -1.83 -8.63
N VAL A 25 1.74 -1.14 -8.95
CA VAL A 25 2.71 -1.57 -9.97
C VAL A 25 3.98 -1.95 -9.25
N ASP A 26 4.34 -3.23 -9.23
CA ASP A 26 5.45 -3.76 -8.45
C ASP A 26 6.44 -4.58 -9.31
N ARG A 27 7.55 -5.01 -8.69
CA ARG A 27 8.59 -5.82 -9.32
C ARG A 27 8.19 -7.29 -9.56
N GLY A 28 7.03 -7.71 -9.07
CA GLY A 28 6.60 -9.10 -9.15
C GLY A 28 7.55 -10.07 -8.46
N PRO A 29 7.79 -11.24 -9.06
CA PRO A 29 8.70 -12.25 -8.52
C PRO A 29 10.18 -11.90 -8.74
N SER A 30 10.49 -10.80 -9.44
CA SER A 30 11.86 -10.37 -9.68
C SER A 30 12.57 -9.97 -8.38
N PRO A 31 13.83 -10.40 -8.16
CA PRO A 31 14.62 -9.95 -7.02
C PRO A 31 15.14 -8.51 -7.20
N TYR A 32 15.10 -7.98 -8.42
CA TYR A 32 15.59 -6.64 -8.73
C TYR A 32 14.52 -5.59 -8.43
N VAL A 33 14.97 -4.40 -8.03
CA VAL A 33 14.09 -3.23 -7.96
C VAL A 33 13.52 -2.93 -9.33
N THR A 34 12.27 -2.47 -9.35
CA THR A 34 11.67 -2.01 -10.60
C THR A 34 12.13 -0.59 -10.92
N MET A 35 12.22 -0.31 -12.21
CA MET A 35 12.45 1.02 -12.74
C MET A 35 11.19 1.45 -13.48
N LEU A 36 10.55 2.50 -13.02
CA LEU A 36 9.28 2.99 -13.55
C LEU A 36 9.40 4.47 -13.90
N GLU A 37 9.03 4.82 -15.12
CA GLU A 37 8.90 6.21 -15.56
C GLU A 37 7.50 6.71 -15.25
N VAL A 38 7.39 7.82 -14.54
CA VAL A 38 6.11 8.42 -14.14
C VAL A 38 5.90 9.72 -14.88
N PHE A 39 4.76 9.85 -15.54
CA PHE A 39 4.35 11.05 -16.26
C PHE A 39 2.99 11.52 -15.76
N ALA A 40 2.79 12.84 -15.73
CA ALA A 40 1.48 13.46 -15.59
C ALA A 40 1.18 14.24 -16.87
N ASP A 41 0.08 13.90 -17.51
CA ASP A 41 -0.20 14.28 -18.89
C ASP A 41 1.00 13.90 -19.78
N ASP A 42 1.61 14.84 -20.49
CA ASP A 42 2.79 14.61 -21.30
C ASP A 42 4.10 14.99 -20.61
N THR A 43 4.04 15.38 -19.32
CA THR A 43 5.21 15.83 -18.57
C THR A 43 5.83 14.68 -17.77
N HIS A 44 7.11 14.40 -18.00
CA HIS A 44 7.87 13.46 -17.19
C HIS A 44 8.06 14.02 -15.77
N LEU A 45 7.59 13.29 -14.77
CA LEU A 45 7.71 13.69 -13.37
C LEU A 45 9.00 13.15 -12.75
N THR A 46 9.24 11.84 -12.88
CA THR A 46 10.36 11.18 -12.24
C THR A 46 10.58 9.76 -12.78
N THR A 47 11.79 9.27 -12.56
CA THR A 47 12.13 7.85 -12.70
C THR A 47 12.16 7.24 -11.30
N ALA A 48 11.25 6.34 -10.99
CA ALA A 48 11.16 5.67 -9.71
C ALA A 48 11.98 4.38 -9.71
N TYR A 49 12.93 4.27 -8.76
CA TYR A 49 13.62 3.03 -8.42
C TYR A 49 13.08 2.57 -7.07
N ALA A 50 12.22 1.57 -7.06
CA ALA A 50 11.51 1.13 -5.89
C ALA A 50 11.09 -0.35 -6.02
N ASP A 51 10.58 -0.94 -4.94
CA ASP A 51 9.88 -2.23 -5.05
C ASP A 51 8.57 -2.09 -5.83
N GLY A 52 8.02 -0.89 -5.91
CA GLY A 52 6.84 -0.56 -6.70
C GLY A 52 6.30 0.84 -6.43
N LEU A 53 5.15 1.11 -7.04
CA LEU A 53 4.33 2.30 -6.84
C LEU A 53 2.89 1.88 -6.51
N CYS A 54 2.30 2.54 -5.53
CA CYS A 54 0.87 2.46 -5.23
C CYS A 54 0.20 3.75 -5.66
N ILE A 55 -0.72 3.67 -6.61
CA ILE A 55 -1.56 4.80 -7.03
C ILE A 55 -2.93 4.58 -6.42
N SER A 56 -3.33 5.47 -5.51
CA SER A 56 -4.58 5.28 -4.78
C SER A 56 -5.54 6.47 -4.89
N THR A 57 -6.81 6.14 -4.77
CA THR A 57 -7.88 7.11 -4.56
C THR A 57 -7.83 7.63 -3.12
N PRO A 58 -8.56 8.72 -2.79
CA PRO A 58 -8.68 9.17 -1.40
C PRO A 58 -9.20 8.08 -0.46
N THR A 59 -10.18 7.26 -0.90
CA THR A 59 -10.66 6.13 -0.11
C THR A 59 -9.59 5.06 0.07
N GLY A 60 -8.76 4.80 -0.94
CA GLY A 60 -7.63 3.88 -0.88
C GLY A 60 -6.45 4.41 -0.04
N SER A 61 -6.46 5.69 0.36
CA SER A 61 -5.42 6.25 1.24
C SER A 61 -5.36 5.58 2.61
N THR A 62 -6.43 4.92 3.04
CA THR A 62 -6.51 4.12 4.28
C THR A 62 -6.23 2.63 4.06
N ALA A 63 -5.99 2.21 2.82
CA ALA A 63 -5.66 0.84 2.43
C ALA A 63 -4.13 0.61 2.32
N TYR A 64 -3.67 0.03 1.23
CA TYR A 64 -2.25 -0.31 1.06
C TYR A 64 -1.31 0.90 1.05
N SER A 65 -1.77 2.03 0.47
CA SER A 65 -1.01 3.28 0.50
C SER A 65 -0.60 3.71 1.92
N LEU A 66 -1.50 3.55 2.91
CA LEU A 66 -1.18 3.85 4.31
C LEU A 66 -0.01 3.00 4.82
N SER A 67 -0.04 1.69 4.54
CA SER A 67 1.03 0.76 4.93
C SER A 67 2.36 1.05 4.25
N ALA A 68 2.32 1.61 3.03
CA ALA A 68 3.50 2.06 2.30
C ALA A 68 3.99 3.46 2.74
N GLY A 69 3.37 4.06 3.76
CA GLY A 69 3.76 5.37 4.29
C GLY A 69 3.11 6.56 3.56
N GLY A 70 2.03 6.32 2.82
CA GLY A 70 1.21 7.35 2.21
C GLY A 70 0.44 8.18 3.24
N SER A 71 0.00 9.37 2.84
CA SER A 71 -0.80 10.25 3.69
C SER A 71 -2.28 9.87 3.68
N LEU A 72 -2.97 10.13 4.77
CA LEU A 72 -4.42 10.08 4.81
C LEU A 72 -5.01 11.21 3.96
N VAL A 73 -5.95 10.87 3.09
CA VAL A 73 -6.63 11.84 2.22
C VAL A 73 -8.13 11.73 2.45
N HIS A 74 -8.75 12.88 2.74
CA HIS A 74 -10.19 12.92 2.95
C HIS A 74 -10.93 12.58 1.64
N PRO A 75 -11.98 11.74 1.65
CA PRO A 75 -12.67 11.31 0.44
C PRO A 75 -13.26 12.41 -0.45
N GLN A 76 -13.49 13.61 0.10
CA GLN A 76 -13.96 14.76 -0.67
C GLN A 76 -12.86 15.52 -1.41
N ILE A 77 -11.61 15.15 -1.25
CA ILE A 77 -10.49 15.77 -1.98
C ILE A 77 -10.34 15.07 -3.33
N PRO A 78 -10.60 15.74 -4.47
CA PRO A 78 -10.48 15.15 -5.80
C PRO A 78 -8.99 15.03 -6.17
N ALA A 79 -8.37 13.93 -5.80
CA ALA A 79 -6.94 13.72 -6.01
C ALA A 79 -6.61 12.25 -6.24
N MET A 80 -5.47 12.00 -6.87
CA MET A 80 -4.79 10.72 -6.89
C MET A 80 -3.56 10.81 -5.99
N LEU A 81 -3.32 9.78 -5.18
CA LEU A 81 -2.17 9.67 -4.30
C LEU A 81 -1.15 8.72 -4.90
N ILE A 82 0.06 9.19 -5.13
CA ILE A 82 1.19 8.41 -5.63
C ILE A 82 2.09 8.09 -4.46
N THR A 83 2.18 6.82 -4.06
CA THR A 83 2.98 6.37 -2.92
C THR A 83 4.04 5.38 -3.39
N PRO A 84 5.33 5.70 -3.26
CA PRO A 84 6.40 4.75 -3.57
C PRO A 84 6.48 3.66 -2.50
N ILE A 85 6.75 2.43 -2.95
CA ILE A 85 6.92 1.26 -2.09
C ILE A 85 8.42 1.00 -1.97
N CYS A 86 8.98 1.17 -0.78
CA CYS A 86 10.41 0.99 -0.50
C CYS A 86 11.32 1.66 -1.55
N PRO A 87 11.20 2.97 -1.80
CA PRO A 87 12.03 3.64 -2.79
C PRO A 87 13.51 3.65 -2.38
N HIS A 88 14.38 3.52 -3.36
CA HIS A 88 15.85 3.57 -3.14
C HIS A 88 16.34 4.99 -2.79
N THR A 89 15.59 6.02 -3.18
CA THR A 89 15.93 7.41 -2.93
C THR A 89 15.05 8.00 -1.84
N LEU A 90 15.66 8.68 -0.88
CA LEU A 90 14.92 9.35 0.20
C LEU A 90 14.16 10.60 -0.28
N SER A 91 14.43 11.06 -1.48
CA SER A 91 13.78 12.24 -2.08
C SER A 91 12.40 11.92 -2.68
N PHE A 92 12.13 10.67 -3.04
CA PHE A 92 10.81 10.29 -3.53
C PHE A 92 9.86 10.08 -2.35
N ARG A 93 8.91 10.98 -2.21
CA ARG A 93 7.91 11.01 -1.14
C ARG A 93 6.53 10.80 -1.74
N PRO A 94 5.57 10.30 -0.96
CA PRO A 94 4.17 10.32 -1.37
C PRO A 94 3.73 11.71 -1.78
N MET A 95 3.04 11.81 -2.92
CA MET A 95 2.54 13.07 -3.46
C MET A 95 1.09 12.94 -3.87
N LEU A 96 0.35 14.04 -3.76
CA LEU A 96 -1.00 14.16 -4.28
C LEU A 96 -0.96 14.95 -5.58
N VAL A 97 -1.71 14.46 -6.56
CA VAL A 97 -1.95 15.16 -7.82
C VAL A 97 -3.46 15.28 -8.06
N PRO A 98 -3.94 16.29 -8.78
CA PRO A 98 -5.35 16.38 -9.14
C PRO A 98 -5.82 15.14 -9.90
N ASP A 99 -7.05 14.69 -9.67
CA ASP A 99 -7.64 13.54 -10.36
C ASP A 99 -8.02 13.86 -11.83
N SER A 100 -8.00 15.14 -12.20
CA SER A 100 -8.19 15.60 -13.59
C SER A 100 -7.00 15.30 -14.51
N LEU A 101 -5.83 14.94 -13.96
CA LEU A 101 -4.64 14.58 -14.73
C LEU A 101 -4.71 13.14 -15.23
N GLU A 102 -4.11 12.87 -16.40
CA GLU A 102 -3.78 11.53 -16.84
C GLU A 102 -2.41 11.14 -16.28
N LEU A 103 -2.35 10.16 -15.39
CA LEU A 103 -1.08 9.56 -14.99
C LEU A 103 -0.69 8.45 -15.96
N ARG A 104 0.60 8.38 -16.30
CA ARG A 104 1.15 7.29 -17.09
C ARG A 104 2.37 6.72 -16.38
N ILE A 105 2.35 5.41 -16.16
CA ILE A 105 3.47 4.64 -15.57
C ILE A 105 3.99 3.72 -16.65
N ALA A 106 5.23 3.90 -17.06
CA ALA A 106 5.86 3.13 -18.12
C ALA A 106 7.02 2.29 -17.58
N VAL A 107 7.19 1.08 -18.09
CA VAL A 107 8.38 0.25 -17.87
C VAL A 107 9.35 0.52 -19.02
N PRO A 108 10.47 1.22 -18.80
CA PRO A 108 11.37 1.57 -19.89
C PRO A 108 12.06 0.32 -20.47
N HIS A 109 12.44 0.40 -21.76
CA HIS A 109 13.09 -0.71 -22.47
C HIS A 109 14.39 -1.18 -21.81
N ASN A 110 15.11 -0.31 -21.15
CA ASN A 110 16.37 -0.58 -20.46
C ASN A 110 16.17 -1.08 -19.01
N SER A 111 14.91 -1.27 -18.57
CA SER A 111 14.63 -1.93 -17.28
C SER A 111 15.20 -3.35 -17.26
N ARG A 112 15.64 -3.81 -16.08
CA ARG A 112 16.18 -5.17 -15.90
C ARG A 112 15.09 -6.25 -15.93
N SER A 113 13.86 -5.90 -15.58
CA SER A 113 12.72 -6.82 -15.49
C SER A 113 11.44 -6.13 -15.94
N ASN A 114 10.43 -6.94 -16.23
CA ASN A 114 9.06 -6.48 -16.39
C ASN A 114 8.51 -6.03 -15.02
N ALA A 115 7.42 -5.28 -15.03
CA ALA A 115 6.65 -4.97 -13.83
C ALA A 115 5.33 -5.75 -13.82
N TRP A 116 4.63 -5.68 -12.71
CA TRP A 116 3.34 -6.34 -12.52
C TRP A 116 2.34 -5.35 -11.94
N ALA A 117 1.15 -5.33 -12.48
CA ALA A 117 0.06 -4.49 -11.99
C ALA A 117 -0.99 -5.33 -11.28
N SER A 118 -1.54 -4.84 -10.18
CA SER A 118 -2.70 -5.40 -9.50
C SER A 118 -3.68 -4.30 -9.12
N PHE A 119 -4.98 -4.62 -9.18
CA PHE A 119 -6.08 -3.68 -8.99
C PHE A 119 -6.88 -4.12 -7.76
N ASP A 120 -6.96 -3.28 -6.72
CA ASP A 120 -7.60 -3.62 -5.43
C ASP A 120 -7.13 -4.99 -4.88
N GLY A 121 -5.83 -5.27 -5.02
CA GLY A 121 -5.23 -6.54 -4.59
C GLY A 121 -5.61 -7.77 -5.43
N ARG A 122 -6.18 -7.58 -6.63
CA ARG A 122 -6.65 -8.65 -7.52
C ARG A 122 -6.10 -8.49 -8.93
N GLY A 123 -6.27 -9.51 -9.75
CA GLY A 123 -6.04 -9.45 -11.19
C GLY A 123 -4.62 -9.05 -11.55
N ARG A 124 -3.64 -9.89 -11.28
CA ARG A 124 -2.25 -9.57 -11.55
C ARG A 124 -1.93 -9.67 -13.04
N VAL A 125 -1.50 -8.55 -13.63
CA VAL A 125 -1.16 -8.42 -15.06
C VAL A 125 0.31 -8.05 -15.20
N GLU A 126 1.00 -8.74 -16.09
CA GLU A 126 2.38 -8.41 -16.44
C GLU A 126 2.45 -7.21 -17.37
N ILE A 127 3.33 -6.26 -17.06
CA ILE A 127 3.62 -5.09 -17.87
C ILE A 127 5.04 -5.27 -18.42
N ALA A 128 5.13 -5.53 -19.71
CA ALA A 128 6.41 -5.78 -20.36
C ALA A 128 7.23 -4.47 -20.49
N ARG A 129 8.51 -4.64 -20.71
CA ARG A 129 9.40 -3.50 -21.03
C ARG A 129 8.96 -2.81 -22.31
N GLY A 130 8.76 -1.51 -22.26
CA GLY A 130 8.21 -0.71 -23.33
C GLY A 130 6.70 -0.45 -23.22
N ASP A 131 5.99 -1.21 -22.38
CA ASP A 131 4.57 -1.01 -22.12
C ASP A 131 4.34 0.04 -21.02
N HIS A 132 3.12 0.54 -20.93
CA HIS A 132 2.72 1.50 -19.92
C HIS A 132 1.26 1.32 -19.52
N ILE A 133 0.93 1.84 -18.36
CA ILE A 133 -0.43 1.96 -17.85
C ILE A 133 -0.80 3.45 -17.85
N LYS A 134 -1.99 3.76 -18.34
CA LYS A 134 -2.63 5.07 -18.21
C LYS A 134 -3.70 4.99 -17.11
N ILE A 135 -3.73 6.00 -16.27
CA ILE A 135 -4.62 6.06 -15.11
C ILE A 135 -5.36 7.38 -15.16
N THR A 136 -6.68 7.31 -15.16
CA THR A 136 -7.57 8.47 -15.15
C THR A 136 -8.70 8.24 -14.15
N ALA A 137 -9.31 9.32 -13.66
CA ALA A 137 -10.52 9.18 -12.86
C ALA A 137 -11.66 8.56 -13.68
N SER A 138 -12.36 7.59 -13.09
CA SER A 138 -13.55 7.01 -13.73
C SER A 138 -14.67 8.06 -13.80
N PRO A 139 -15.40 8.15 -14.92
CA PRO A 139 -16.59 8.99 -14.99
C PRO A 139 -17.76 8.48 -14.13
N TYR A 140 -17.66 7.26 -13.62
CA TYR A 140 -18.69 6.62 -12.83
C TYR A 140 -18.34 6.69 -11.35
N PRO A 141 -19.15 7.38 -10.50
CA PRO A 141 -18.92 7.40 -9.07
C PRO A 141 -19.27 6.07 -8.43
N PHE A 142 -18.52 5.67 -7.41
CA PHE A 142 -18.90 4.57 -6.55
C PHE A 142 -19.93 5.05 -5.52
N LEU A 143 -21.15 4.53 -5.62
CA LEU A 143 -22.25 4.90 -4.73
C LEU A 143 -22.21 4.05 -3.46
N SER A 144 -22.22 4.68 -2.29
CA SER A 144 -22.32 4.03 -0.99
C SER A 144 -23.64 4.37 -0.32
N VAL A 145 -24.22 3.39 0.38
CA VAL A 145 -25.44 3.58 1.19
C VAL A 145 -25.00 3.85 2.63
N LEU A 146 -25.40 5.00 3.15
CA LEU A 146 -25.15 5.37 4.55
C LEU A 146 -26.46 5.23 5.33
N PRO A 147 -26.45 4.74 6.60
CA PRO A 147 -27.60 4.77 7.48
C PRO A 147 -28.02 6.22 7.77
N GLU A 148 -29.34 6.50 7.75
CA GLU A 148 -29.88 7.86 7.99
C GLU A 148 -29.47 8.43 9.36
N ASP A 149 -29.32 7.56 10.37
CA ASP A 149 -29.07 7.96 11.76
C ASP A 149 -27.59 8.06 12.16
N LYS A 150 -26.69 7.76 11.24
CA LYS A 150 -25.23 7.76 11.55
C LYS A 150 -24.48 8.65 10.57
N ASN A 151 -24.49 9.94 10.83
CA ASN A 151 -23.48 10.87 10.31
C ASN A 151 -22.11 10.59 10.97
N GLU A 152 -21.64 9.33 10.92
CA GLU A 152 -20.29 9.07 11.38
C GLU A 152 -19.34 9.83 10.48
N SER A 153 -18.64 10.79 11.05
CA SER A 153 -17.68 11.55 10.29
C SER A 153 -16.53 10.63 9.87
N TRP A 154 -15.97 10.89 8.69
CA TRP A 154 -14.77 10.16 8.23
C TRP A 154 -13.66 10.15 9.30
N PHE A 155 -13.51 11.26 10.06
CA PHE A 155 -12.54 11.39 11.13
C PHE A 155 -12.79 10.40 12.28
N GLU A 156 -14.06 10.19 12.65
CA GLU A 156 -14.43 9.21 13.68
C GLU A 156 -14.13 7.78 13.22
N SER A 157 -14.43 7.46 11.96
CA SER A 157 -14.12 6.18 11.36
C SER A 157 -12.62 5.91 11.35
N VAL A 158 -11.81 6.87 10.92
CA VAL A 158 -10.34 6.79 10.92
C VAL A 158 -9.81 6.64 12.34
N SER A 159 -10.28 7.46 13.29
CA SER A 159 -9.86 7.42 14.69
C SER A 159 -10.12 6.05 15.31
N ARG A 160 -11.30 5.48 15.08
CA ARG A 160 -11.67 4.14 15.57
C ARG A 160 -10.84 3.03 14.93
N THR A 161 -10.70 3.06 13.60
CA THR A 161 -10.03 1.99 12.84
C THR A 161 -8.53 1.94 13.13
N LEU A 162 -7.88 3.11 13.21
CA LEU A 162 -6.44 3.21 13.42
C LEU A 162 -6.04 3.28 14.90
N ASN A 163 -7.01 3.34 15.85
CA ASN A 163 -6.73 3.67 17.25
C ASN A 163 -5.83 4.91 17.36
N TRP A 164 -6.18 5.96 16.63
CA TRP A 164 -5.33 7.10 16.35
C TRP A 164 -4.86 7.78 17.64
N ASN A 165 -3.54 7.87 17.82
CA ASN A 165 -2.88 8.45 18.99
C ASN A 165 -3.16 7.74 20.33
N GLN A 166 -3.73 6.54 20.34
CA GLN A 166 -3.87 5.76 21.56
C GLN A 166 -2.53 5.09 21.90
N ARG A 167 -1.95 5.44 23.05
CA ARG A 167 -0.80 4.74 23.60
C ARG A 167 -1.26 3.45 24.27
N LYS A 168 -0.87 2.30 23.75
CA LYS A 168 -0.92 1.07 24.55
C LYS A 168 0.11 1.19 25.65
N HIS A 169 -0.31 1.08 26.92
CA HIS A 169 0.63 0.97 28.03
C HIS A 169 1.53 -0.25 27.76
N GLN A 170 2.84 -0.01 27.63
CA GLN A 170 3.79 -1.11 27.64
C GLN A 170 3.71 -1.73 29.04
N MET A 171 3.31 -3.00 29.13
CA MET A 171 3.52 -3.77 30.35
C MET A 171 5.02 -3.96 30.50
N GLY A 172 5.57 -3.61 31.69
CA GLY A 172 6.97 -3.83 31.99
C GLY A 172 7.31 -5.30 31.79
N PHE A 173 8.52 -5.58 31.33
CA PHE A 173 9.02 -6.95 31.25
C PHE A 173 8.96 -7.57 32.65
N MET A 174 8.20 -8.66 32.82
CA MET A 174 8.33 -9.48 33.99
C MET A 174 9.64 -10.25 33.87
N VAL A 175 10.64 -9.85 34.63
CA VAL A 175 11.86 -10.65 34.83
C VAL A 175 11.46 -11.82 35.71
N TYR A 176 11.39 -13.02 35.17
CA TYR A 176 11.31 -14.23 35.98
C TYR A 176 12.68 -14.48 36.57
N ASP A 177 12.84 -14.06 37.84
CA ASP A 177 13.97 -14.48 38.62
C ASP A 177 13.75 -15.97 38.98
N GLY A 178 14.61 -16.84 38.46
CA GLY A 178 14.45 -18.31 38.49
C GLY A 178 14.59 -18.95 39.88
N GLN A 179 14.34 -18.22 40.99
CA GLN A 179 14.25 -18.78 42.31
C GLN A 179 12.79 -18.84 42.78
N ALA A 180 12.26 -20.05 42.69
CA ALA A 180 10.96 -20.40 43.20
C ALA A 180 10.87 -20.14 44.72
N SER A 181 10.06 -19.17 45.10
CA SER A 181 9.37 -19.21 46.38
C SER A 181 7.89 -19.44 46.10
N SER A 182 7.48 -20.66 46.31
CA SER A 182 6.11 -21.14 46.21
C SER A 182 5.18 -20.36 47.15
N SER A 183 3.95 -20.17 46.68
CA SER A 183 2.76 -20.06 47.50
C SER A 183 2.17 -18.70 47.85
N LYS A 184 2.09 -17.72 46.96
CA LYS A 184 1.04 -16.67 47.13
C LYS A 184 0.54 -15.99 45.85
N ALA A 185 1.12 -16.25 44.68
CA ALA A 185 0.74 -15.61 43.44
C ALA A 185 -0.42 -16.26 42.66
N SER A 186 -0.82 -17.48 43.09
CA SER A 186 -1.83 -18.27 42.32
C SER A 186 -3.29 -17.92 42.63
N GLN A 187 -3.56 -17.10 43.63
CA GLN A 187 -4.95 -16.81 44.00
C GLN A 187 -5.51 -15.49 43.45
N ASP A 188 -4.65 -14.57 42.98
CA ASP A 188 -5.12 -13.28 42.47
C ASP A 188 -5.34 -13.26 40.96
N LEU A 189 -4.79 -14.21 40.23
CA LEU A 189 -4.97 -14.30 38.73
C LEU A 189 -6.28 -14.98 38.32
N SER A 190 -6.90 -15.80 39.23
CA SER A 190 -8.16 -16.49 38.88
C SER A 190 -9.42 -15.63 38.97
N LYS A 191 -9.31 -14.41 39.50
CA LYS A 191 -10.48 -13.51 39.67
C LYS A 191 -10.64 -12.43 38.60
N LYS A 192 -9.74 -12.33 37.62
CA LYS A 192 -9.79 -11.29 36.58
C LYS A 192 -9.78 -11.80 35.10
N ALA A 193 -9.84 -13.09 34.86
CA ALA A 193 -9.94 -13.64 33.52
C ALA A 193 -11.37 -14.05 33.21
N THR A 194 -12.02 -13.32 32.31
CA THR A 194 -13.28 -13.74 31.68
C THR A 194 -12.98 -14.90 30.72
N PRO A 195 -13.90 -15.89 30.56
CA PRO A 195 -13.66 -17.10 29.77
C PRO A 195 -13.36 -16.89 28.27
N SER A 196 -13.51 -15.68 27.76
CA SER A 196 -13.26 -15.36 26.35
C SER A 196 -11.78 -15.08 26.00
N MET A 197 -10.88 -15.00 26.97
CA MET A 197 -9.46 -14.71 26.73
C MET A 197 -8.55 -15.95 26.64
N LEU A 198 -9.09 -17.14 26.89
CA LEU A 198 -8.31 -18.39 26.90
C LEU A 198 -8.28 -19.16 25.58
N ALA A 199 -8.95 -18.66 24.53
CA ALA A 199 -9.11 -19.38 23.26
C ALA A 199 -8.20 -18.90 22.11
N GLN A 200 -7.22 -18.01 22.36
CA GLN A 200 -6.33 -17.49 21.31
C GLN A 200 -4.86 -17.45 21.77
N GLN A 201 -4.31 -18.59 22.11
CA GLN A 201 -2.86 -18.79 22.17
C GLN A 201 -2.48 -20.06 21.40
N ASP A 202 -2.60 -19.99 20.08
CA ASP A 202 -1.86 -20.91 19.23
C ASP A 202 -0.44 -20.35 19.08
N GLN A 203 0.49 -20.99 19.77
CA GLN A 203 1.92 -20.73 19.67
C GLN A 203 2.39 -21.21 18.30
N VAL A 204 2.72 -20.30 17.41
CA VAL A 204 3.51 -20.61 16.21
C VAL A 204 4.98 -20.60 16.61
N THR A 205 5.55 -21.77 16.83
CA THR A 205 6.99 -21.97 17.05
C THR A 205 7.68 -22.15 15.70
N TYR A 206 8.57 -21.23 15.34
CA TYR A 206 9.44 -21.40 14.18
C TYR A 206 10.72 -22.11 14.62
N ASP A 207 10.93 -23.34 14.15
CA ASP A 207 12.17 -24.09 14.32
C ASP A 207 13.08 -23.78 13.13
N VAL A 208 14.12 -22.98 13.33
CA VAL A 208 15.13 -22.68 12.32
C VAL A 208 16.29 -23.64 12.53
N ARG A 209 16.30 -24.76 11.79
CA ARG A 209 17.47 -25.63 11.73
C ARG A 209 18.46 -25.07 10.70
N ARG A 210 19.68 -24.78 11.17
CA ARG A 210 20.83 -24.59 10.30
C ARG A 210 21.52 -25.96 10.20
N ASP A 211 21.48 -26.53 9.02
CA ASP A 211 22.37 -27.66 8.70
C ASP A 211 23.72 -27.09 8.28
N SER A 212 24.75 -27.60 8.94
CA SER A 212 26.16 -27.33 8.70
C SER A 212 26.70 -28.10 7.49
#